data_0f570b144f357f8c939ed240d1a6265e
#
_entry.id   0f570b144f357f8c939ed240d1a6265e
#
_cell.length_a   1.000
_cell.length_b   1.000
_cell.length_c   1.000
_cell.angle_alpha   90.00
_cell.angle_beta   90.00
_cell.angle_gamma   90.00
#
_symmetry.space_group_name_H-M   'P 1'
#
loop_
_entity.id
_entity.type
_entity.pdbx_description
1 polymer ?
#
loop_
_entity_poly.entity_id
_entity_poly.type
_entity_poly.pdbx_seq_one_letter_code
_entity_poly.pdbx_strand_id
1 'polypeptide(L)'
;PYTEYSKSLIDIFCITAALMFGTAGLPHVIVRFFTVPNMQAARRSAGYALVFIAILYTTAPAVASFARLNFIDSVQNTSYEDAPDWFKNWENIGLISWMDKNQDGKMQYSSGSPFVESRPIFSDERGNLGQRLLENEANTSSSNEVYLDRDIIVLANPEIANLPIWVIALVAAGGLAAALSTACLLYTSDAADEEAGG
;
A
#
# COMPACT_ATOMS: atom_id res chain seq x y z
N PRO A 1 -6.98 9.29 -10.45
CA PRO A 1 -5.98 10.33 -10.18
C PRO A 1 -6.59 11.71 -10.33
N TYR A 2 -6.02 12.70 -9.62
CA TYR A 2 -6.51 14.09 -9.63
C TYR A 2 -6.43 14.74 -11.02
N THR A 3 -5.68 14.16 -11.93
CA THR A 3 -5.44 14.64 -13.31
C THR A 3 -6.47 14.16 -14.34
N GLU A 4 -7.38 13.26 -13.97
CA GLU A 4 -8.38 12.69 -14.90
C GLU A 4 -9.71 13.46 -14.94
N TYR A 5 -9.74 14.70 -14.46
CA TYR A 5 -10.94 15.55 -14.41
C TYR A 5 -12.16 14.92 -13.71
N SER A 6 -11.95 13.88 -12.92
CA SER A 6 -13.00 13.19 -12.16
C SER A 6 -13.50 14.00 -10.96
N LYS A 7 -12.75 15.05 -10.57
CA LYS A 7 -13.08 15.97 -9.47
C LYS A 7 -12.97 17.41 -9.93
N SER A 8 -13.85 18.28 -9.40
CA SER A 8 -13.80 19.69 -9.70
C SER A 8 -12.53 20.35 -9.11
N LEU A 9 -12.13 21.46 -9.68
CA LEU A 9 -10.95 22.22 -9.20
C LEU A 9 -11.14 22.67 -7.75
N ILE A 10 -12.37 22.98 -7.37
CA ILE A 10 -12.75 23.37 -5.99
C ILE A 10 -12.57 22.17 -5.05
N ASP A 11 -12.98 20.96 -5.44
CA ASP A 11 -12.80 19.77 -4.63
C ASP A 11 -11.32 19.48 -4.38
N ILE A 12 -10.49 19.61 -5.42
CA ILE A 12 -9.03 19.44 -5.31
C ILE A 12 -8.44 20.47 -4.35
N PHE A 13 -8.86 21.73 -4.46
CA PHE A 13 -8.42 22.79 -3.56
C PHE A 13 -8.85 22.51 -2.12
N CYS A 14 -10.11 22.15 -1.88
CA CYS A 14 -10.61 21.82 -0.55
C CYS A 14 -9.89 20.62 0.07
N ILE A 15 -9.64 19.57 -0.69
CA ILE A 15 -8.88 18.40 -0.21
C ILE A 15 -7.46 18.81 0.16
N THR A 16 -6.79 19.57 -0.69
CA THR A 16 -5.43 20.04 -0.44
C THR A 16 -5.36 20.93 0.79
N ALA A 17 -6.28 21.88 0.91
CA ALA A 17 -6.37 22.77 2.07
C ALA A 17 -6.65 21.98 3.37
N ALA A 18 -7.59 21.03 3.34
CA ALA A 18 -7.92 20.19 4.48
C ALA A 18 -6.71 19.36 4.93
N LEU A 19 -5.96 18.77 4.00
CA LEU A 19 -4.73 18.04 4.31
C LEU A 19 -3.64 18.95 4.89
N MET A 20 -3.43 20.13 4.33
CA MET A 20 -2.42 21.07 4.81
C MET A 20 -2.73 21.55 6.23
N PHE A 21 -3.96 22.03 6.48
CA PHE A 21 -4.37 22.53 7.80
C PHE A 21 -4.52 21.38 8.81
N GLY A 22 -5.05 20.25 8.39
CA GLY A 22 -5.21 19.06 9.25
C GLY A 22 -3.87 18.54 9.75
N THR A 23 -2.89 18.38 8.87
CA THR A 23 -1.55 17.91 9.26
C THR A 23 -0.80 18.93 10.13
N ALA A 24 -0.98 20.23 9.88
CA ALA A 24 -0.38 21.28 10.70
C ALA A 24 -0.99 21.37 12.11
N GLY A 25 -2.26 20.98 12.26
CA GLY A 25 -2.99 21.03 13.53
C GLY A 25 -2.87 19.76 14.40
N LEU A 26 -2.15 18.74 13.95
CA LEU A 26 -2.02 17.50 14.71
C LEU A 26 -1.27 17.74 16.04
N PRO A 27 -1.84 17.31 17.20
CA PRO A 27 -1.28 17.56 18.52
C PRO A 27 0.17 17.08 18.65
N HIS A 28 0.49 15.92 18.14
CA HIS A 28 1.85 15.36 18.20
C HIS A 28 2.88 16.15 17.36
N VAL A 29 2.44 16.90 16.35
CA VAL A 29 3.31 17.81 15.59
C VAL A 29 3.56 19.07 16.39
N ILE A 30 2.51 19.62 17.01
CA ILE A 30 2.58 20.85 17.81
C ILE A 30 3.44 20.64 19.07
N VAL A 31 3.26 19.53 19.78
CA VAL A 31 4.05 19.19 20.99
C VAL A 31 5.55 19.18 20.72
N ARG A 32 5.98 18.78 19.53
CA ARG A 32 7.40 18.78 19.15
C ARG A 32 8.02 20.18 19.16
N PHE A 33 7.24 21.23 18.92
CA PHE A 33 7.72 22.61 18.99
C PHE A 33 7.93 23.08 20.43
N PHE A 34 7.22 22.52 21.41
CA PHE A 34 7.37 22.84 22.83
C PHE A 34 8.50 22.07 23.51
N THR A 35 8.91 20.93 22.98
CA THR A 35 9.96 20.08 23.55
C THR A 35 11.38 20.49 23.13
N VAL A 36 11.51 21.48 22.26
CA VAL A 36 12.81 21.94 21.74
C VAL A 36 13.39 23.05 22.63
N PRO A 37 14.67 22.99 23.01
CA PRO A 37 15.26 23.92 24.00
C PRO A 37 15.34 25.36 23.53
N ASN A 38 15.36 25.63 22.23
CA ASN A 38 15.41 26.98 21.68
C ASN A 38 14.87 27.04 20.23
N MET A 39 14.53 28.24 19.78
CA MET A 39 13.98 28.52 18.44
C MET A 39 14.94 28.11 17.31
N GLN A 40 16.24 28.21 17.52
CA GLN A 40 17.23 27.86 16.51
C GLN A 40 17.30 26.34 16.30
N ALA A 41 17.20 25.57 17.37
CA ALA A 41 17.11 24.12 17.31
C ALA A 41 15.80 23.66 16.60
N ALA A 42 14.68 24.34 16.87
CA ALA A 42 13.41 24.08 16.17
C ALA A 42 13.53 24.27 14.65
N ARG A 43 14.11 25.39 14.22
CA ARG A 43 14.32 25.67 12.78
C ARG A 43 15.24 24.66 12.12
N ARG A 44 16.33 24.25 12.80
CA ARG A 44 17.26 23.24 12.28
C ARG A 44 16.57 21.87 12.14
N SER A 45 15.82 21.47 13.16
CA SER A 45 15.04 20.22 13.14
C SER A 45 13.99 20.22 12.01
N ALA A 46 13.27 21.32 11.84
CA ALA A 46 12.32 21.47 10.73
C ALA A 46 13.01 21.38 9.36
N GLY A 47 14.19 21.99 9.21
CA GLY A 47 14.99 21.89 7.99
C GLY A 47 15.39 20.46 7.66
N TYR A 48 15.87 19.69 8.62
CA TYR A 48 16.19 18.28 8.43
C TYR A 48 14.94 17.45 8.09
N ALA A 49 13.82 17.68 8.78
CA ALA A 49 12.57 17.01 8.50
C ALA A 49 12.12 17.25 7.05
N LEU A 50 12.20 18.48 6.55
CA LEU A 50 11.85 18.80 5.16
C LEU A 50 12.74 18.08 4.16
N VAL A 51 14.05 17.98 4.42
CA VAL A 51 14.97 17.23 3.54
C VAL A 51 14.59 15.75 3.48
N PHE A 52 14.35 15.09 4.63
CA PHE A 52 13.95 13.68 4.66
C PHE A 52 12.60 13.46 4.01
N ILE A 53 11.63 14.36 4.23
CA ILE A 53 10.32 14.32 3.58
C ILE A 53 10.47 14.45 2.05
N ALA A 54 11.30 15.39 1.57
CA ALA A 54 11.54 15.57 0.15
C ALA A 54 12.16 14.32 -0.49
N ILE A 55 13.13 13.69 0.16
CA ILE A 55 13.72 12.43 -0.30
C ILE A 55 12.65 11.34 -0.38
N LEU A 56 11.86 11.16 0.68
CA LEU A 56 10.82 10.14 0.74
C LEU A 56 9.78 10.33 -0.38
N TYR A 57 9.26 11.54 -0.55
CA TYR A 57 8.27 11.82 -1.59
C TYR A 57 8.82 11.76 -3.02
N THR A 58 10.12 11.93 -3.20
CA THR A 58 10.76 11.80 -4.50
C THR A 58 11.02 10.32 -4.83
N THR A 59 11.39 9.51 -3.84
CA THR A 59 11.72 8.09 -4.05
C THR A 59 10.47 7.22 -4.12
N ALA A 60 9.39 7.54 -3.42
CA ALA A 60 8.16 6.73 -3.37
C ALA A 60 7.55 6.46 -4.77
N PRO A 61 7.37 7.45 -5.67
CA PRO A 61 6.85 7.20 -7.02
C PRO A 61 7.77 6.31 -7.86
N ALA A 62 9.08 6.45 -7.70
CA ALA A 62 10.06 5.61 -8.40
C ALA A 62 9.95 4.16 -7.94
N VAL A 63 9.92 3.92 -6.62
CA VAL A 63 9.73 2.58 -6.05
C VAL A 63 8.42 1.96 -6.52
N ALA A 64 7.31 2.72 -6.50
CA ALA A 64 6.01 2.24 -6.96
C ALA A 64 6.01 1.85 -8.45
N SER A 65 6.71 2.62 -9.30
CA SER A 65 6.82 2.33 -10.73
C SER A 65 7.64 1.06 -10.98
N PHE A 66 8.77 0.90 -10.31
CA PHE A 66 9.58 -0.32 -10.40
C PHE A 66 8.86 -1.55 -9.85
N ALA A 67 8.15 -1.40 -8.72
CA ALA A 67 7.35 -2.49 -8.15
C ALA A 67 6.30 -2.99 -9.15
N ARG A 68 5.62 -2.06 -9.82
CA ARG A 68 4.61 -2.42 -10.82
C ARG A 68 5.22 -3.11 -12.04
N LEU A 69 6.37 -2.64 -12.53
CA LEU A 69 7.06 -3.28 -13.65
C LEU A 69 7.52 -4.69 -13.29
N ASN A 70 8.18 -4.87 -12.15
CA ASN A 70 8.61 -6.17 -11.68
C ASN A 70 7.45 -7.13 -11.49
N PHE A 71 6.31 -6.65 -10.98
CA PHE A 71 5.11 -7.45 -10.84
C PHE A 71 4.59 -7.91 -12.21
N ILE A 72 4.47 -7.00 -13.17
CA ILE A 72 4.00 -7.32 -14.52
C ILE A 72 4.94 -8.35 -15.16
N ASP A 73 6.24 -8.11 -15.13
CA ASP A 73 7.24 -9.02 -15.73
C ASP A 73 7.21 -10.42 -15.10
N SER A 74 6.88 -10.51 -13.80
CA SER A 74 6.84 -11.80 -13.10
C SER A 74 5.55 -12.59 -13.32
N VAL A 75 4.43 -11.89 -13.61
CA VAL A 75 3.09 -12.50 -13.65
C VAL A 75 2.56 -12.61 -15.08
N GLN A 76 2.87 -11.64 -15.95
CA GLN A 76 2.27 -11.56 -17.28
C GLN A 76 2.59 -12.78 -18.16
N ASN A 77 1.56 -13.47 -18.62
CA ASN A 77 1.63 -14.69 -19.45
C ASN A 77 2.37 -15.86 -18.80
N THR A 78 2.58 -15.83 -17.49
CA THR A 78 3.17 -16.95 -16.73
C THR A 78 2.08 -17.97 -16.40
N SER A 79 2.36 -19.26 -16.59
CA SER A 79 1.47 -20.32 -16.11
C SER A 79 1.36 -20.28 -14.59
N TYR A 80 0.18 -20.58 -14.04
CA TYR A 80 0.02 -20.65 -12.59
C TYR A 80 0.93 -21.70 -11.93
N GLU A 81 1.24 -22.77 -12.62
CA GLU A 81 2.17 -23.80 -12.11
C GLU A 81 3.57 -23.24 -11.88
N ASP A 82 4.03 -22.38 -12.79
CA ASP A 82 5.32 -21.71 -12.76
C ASP A 82 5.30 -20.40 -11.96
N ALA A 83 4.16 -20.10 -11.32
CA ALA A 83 4.03 -18.87 -10.52
C ALA A 83 5.09 -18.82 -9.41
N PRO A 84 5.73 -17.67 -9.19
CA PRO A 84 6.72 -17.49 -8.14
C PRO A 84 6.15 -17.84 -6.76
N ASP A 85 7.01 -18.33 -5.86
CA ASP A 85 6.60 -18.71 -4.50
C ASP A 85 5.94 -17.54 -3.74
N TRP A 86 6.43 -16.33 -3.95
CA TRP A 86 5.83 -15.15 -3.34
C TRP A 86 4.36 -14.96 -3.78
N PHE A 87 4.00 -15.25 -5.03
CA PHE A 87 2.62 -15.13 -5.51
C PHE A 87 1.71 -16.10 -4.75
N LYS A 88 2.12 -17.37 -4.64
CA LYS A 88 1.39 -18.43 -3.91
C LYS A 88 1.25 -18.10 -2.41
N ASN A 89 2.29 -17.54 -1.82
CA ASN A 89 2.26 -17.10 -0.41
C ASN A 89 1.23 -15.99 -0.19
N TRP A 90 1.23 -14.97 -1.04
CA TRP A 90 0.31 -13.85 -0.93
C TRP A 90 -1.14 -14.22 -1.31
N GLU A 91 -1.32 -15.19 -2.20
CA GLU A 91 -2.63 -15.78 -2.48
C GLU A 91 -3.19 -16.53 -1.27
N ASN A 92 -2.36 -17.28 -0.57
CA ASN A 92 -2.77 -18.03 0.63
C ASN A 92 -3.32 -17.11 1.73
N ILE A 93 -2.76 -15.94 1.91
CA ILE A 93 -3.26 -14.93 2.86
C ILE A 93 -4.36 -14.03 2.28
N GLY A 94 -4.72 -14.21 1.02
CA GLY A 94 -5.87 -13.53 0.42
C GLY A 94 -5.60 -12.12 -0.11
N LEU A 95 -4.35 -11.73 -0.28
CA LEU A 95 -3.95 -10.40 -0.75
C LEU A 95 -3.70 -10.34 -2.25
N ILE A 96 -3.53 -11.49 -2.88
CA ILE A 96 -3.54 -11.69 -4.32
C ILE A 96 -4.55 -12.77 -4.64
N SER A 97 -5.18 -12.67 -5.81
CA SER A 97 -6.00 -13.74 -6.34
C SER A 97 -5.92 -13.77 -7.87
N TRP A 98 -6.15 -14.92 -8.42
CA TRP A 98 -6.20 -15.13 -9.86
C TRP A 98 -7.48 -15.86 -10.25
N MET A 99 -8.11 -15.40 -11.33
CA MET A 99 -9.29 -16.00 -11.92
C MET A 99 -9.04 -16.20 -13.41
N ASP A 100 -8.84 -17.43 -13.81
CA ASP A 100 -8.66 -17.80 -15.22
C ASP A 100 -9.98 -17.63 -15.98
N LYS A 101 -10.12 -16.51 -16.70
CA LYS A 101 -11.35 -16.16 -17.43
C LYS A 101 -11.41 -16.81 -18.81
N ASN A 102 -10.26 -16.97 -19.43
CA ASN A 102 -10.13 -17.49 -20.79
C ASN A 102 -9.77 -18.98 -20.84
N GLN A 103 -9.52 -19.61 -19.68
CA GLN A 103 -9.21 -21.02 -19.51
C GLN A 103 -7.90 -21.45 -20.22
N ASP A 104 -6.92 -20.53 -20.27
CA ASP A 104 -5.61 -20.83 -20.86
C ASP A 104 -4.54 -21.24 -19.83
N GLY A 105 -4.88 -21.17 -18.53
CA GLY A 105 -4.00 -21.54 -17.43
C GLY A 105 -2.86 -20.53 -17.18
N LYS A 106 -2.93 -19.35 -17.80
CA LYS A 106 -1.92 -18.30 -17.68
C LYS A 106 -2.50 -17.07 -17.02
N MET A 107 -1.67 -16.39 -16.28
CA MET A 107 -2.04 -15.15 -15.60
C MET A 107 -1.93 -13.95 -16.53
N GLN A 108 -3.02 -13.21 -16.72
CA GLN A 108 -3.03 -11.95 -17.45
C GLN A 108 -3.34 -10.79 -16.51
N TYR A 109 -2.40 -9.87 -16.44
CA TYR A 109 -2.57 -8.64 -15.65
C TYR A 109 -2.78 -7.45 -16.56
N SER A 110 -3.91 -6.77 -16.40
CA SER A 110 -4.24 -5.56 -17.14
C SER A 110 -4.95 -4.53 -16.26
N SER A 111 -5.38 -3.42 -16.85
CA SER A 111 -6.15 -2.42 -16.14
C SER A 111 -7.59 -2.88 -15.90
N GLY A 112 -8.14 -2.55 -14.73
CA GLY A 112 -9.50 -2.89 -14.33
C GLY A 112 -9.56 -3.96 -13.24
N SER A 113 -10.76 -4.18 -12.69
CA SER A 113 -10.99 -5.24 -11.70
C SER A 113 -11.17 -6.58 -12.40
N PRO A 114 -10.60 -7.68 -11.88
CA PRO A 114 -10.83 -9.01 -12.42
C PRO A 114 -12.27 -9.53 -12.18
N PHE A 115 -12.95 -9.03 -11.16
CA PHE A 115 -14.31 -9.41 -10.78
C PHE A 115 -15.17 -8.16 -10.49
N VAL A 116 -16.46 -8.36 -10.33
CA VAL A 116 -17.45 -7.28 -10.13
C VAL A 116 -17.28 -6.65 -8.73
N GLU A 117 -17.02 -7.47 -7.72
CA GLU A 117 -16.86 -7.05 -6.35
C GLU A 117 -15.52 -6.31 -6.13
N SER A 118 -15.41 -5.61 -5.00
CA SER A 118 -14.22 -4.82 -4.68
C SER A 118 -13.06 -5.64 -4.11
N ARG A 119 -13.37 -6.84 -3.56
CA ARG A 119 -12.40 -7.74 -2.91
C ARG A 119 -12.64 -9.19 -3.29
N PRO A 120 -11.62 -10.04 -3.28
CA PRO A 120 -11.78 -11.47 -3.53
C PRO A 120 -12.56 -12.14 -2.41
N ILE A 121 -13.49 -13.02 -2.80
CA ILE A 121 -14.22 -13.93 -1.93
C ILE A 121 -13.72 -15.32 -2.27
N PHE A 122 -12.96 -15.91 -1.35
CA PHE A 122 -12.34 -17.20 -1.58
C PHE A 122 -13.25 -18.35 -1.16
N SER A 123 -13.34 -19.35 -2.01
CA SER A 123 -13.90 -20.66 -1.65
C SER A 123 -12.89 -21.46 -0.83
N ASP A 124 -13.41 -22.45 -0.07
CA ASP A 124 -12.57 -23.42 0.64
C ASP A 124 -11.91 -24.44 -0.32
N GLU A 125 -12.36 -24.47 -1.58
CA GLU A 125 -11.87 -25.39 -2.59
C GLU A 125 -10.67 -24.82 -3.34
N ARG A 126 -9.84 -25.73 -3.87
CA ARG A 126 -8.74 -25.40 -4.77
C ARG A 126 -8.99 -25.94 -6.16
N GLY A 127 -8.54 -25.20 -7.16
CA GLY A 127 -8.62 -25.65 -8.55
C GLY A 127 -7.58 -26.69 -8.92
N ASN A 128 -7.65 -27.16 -10.15
CA ASN A 128 -6.81 -28.23 -10.67
C ASN A 128 -5.30 -27.90 -10.67
N LEU A 129 -4.93 -26.64 -10.73
CA LEU A 129 -3.55 -26.15 -10.68
C LEU A 129 -3.09 -25.81 -9.26
N GLY A 130 -3.97 -26.01 -8.26
CA GLY A 130 -3.71 -25.71 -6.86
C GLY A 130 -4.06 -24.27 -6.44
N GLN A 131 -4.52 -23.42 -7.36
CA GLN A 131 -5.00 -22.08 -7.10
C GLN A 131 -6.21 -22.06 -6.16
N ARG A 132 -6.37 -21.00 -5.40
CA ARG A 132 -7.59 -20.77 -4.60
C ARG A 132 -8.74 -20.37 -5.53
N LEU A 133 -9.87 -21.06 -5.42
CA LEU A 133 -11.05 -20.72 -6.18
C LEU A 133 -11.75 -19.49 -5.59
N LEU A 134 -12.36 -18.71 -6.46
CA LEU A 134 -13.10 -17.51 -6.12
C LEU A 134 -14.59 -17.73 -6.37
N GLU A 135 -15.40 -17.22 -5.45
CA GLU A 135 -16.87 -17.17 -5.60
C GLU A 135 -17.35 -15.90 -6.31
N ASN A 136 -16.43 -15.01 -6.58
CA ASN A 136 -16.71 -13.74 -7.25
C ASN A 136 -17.20 -13.93 -8.68
N GLU A 137 -18.09 -13.02 -9.13
CA GLU A 137 -18.50 -12.95 -10.52
C GLU A 137 -17.41 -12.30 -11.39
N ALA A 138 -17.05 -12.96 -12.49
CA ALA A 138 -16.02 -12.47 -13.41
C ALA A 138 -16.47 -11.15 -14.08
N ASN A 139 -15.64 -10.13 -14.03
CA ASN A 139 -15.87 -8.89 -14.76
C ASN A 139 -15.53 -9.07 -16.23
N THR A 140 -16.55 -9.15 -17.07
CA THR A 140 -16.41 -9.34 -18.51
C THR A 140 -15.95 -8.08 -19.26
N SER A 141 -16.02 -6.92 -18.64
CA SER A 141 -15.57 -5.64 -19.23
C SER A 141 -14.06 -5.44 -19.15
N SER A 142 -13.34 -6.27 -18.40
CA SER A 142 -11.88 -6.22 -18.20
C SER A 142 -11.26 -7.55 -18.56
N SER A 143 -10.14 -7.52 -19.28
CA SER A 143 -9.30 -8.69 -19.55
C SER A 143 -8.36 -9.02 -18.38
N ASN A 144 -8.41 -8.26 -17.30
CA ASN A 144 -7.61 -8.52 -16.12
C ASN A 144 -8.10 -9.77 -15.39
N GLU A 145 -7.19 -10.64 -15.02
CA GLU A 145 -7.44 -11.90 -14.32
C GLU A 145 -6.85 -11.92 -12.92
N VAL A 146 -5.93 -10.99 -12.63
CA VAL A 146 -5.20 -10.96 -11.36
C VAL A 146 -5.68 -9.79 -10.52
N TYR A 147 -6.12 -10.11 -9.30
CA TYR A 147 -6.35 -9.12 -8.26
C TYR A 147 -5.08 -8.94 -7.43
N LEU A 148 -4.74 -7.70 -7.17
CA LEU A 148 -3.67 -7.32 -6.28
C LEU A 148 -4.19 -6.28 -5.28
N ASP A 149 -4.09 -6.56 -4.00
CA ASP A 149 -4.39 -5.59 -2.96
C ASP A 149 -3.39 -4.43 -3.05
N ARG A 150 -3.90 -3.20 -3.09
CA ARG A 150 -3.09 -2.00 -3.34
C ARG A 150 -2.12 -1.70 -2.21
N ASP A 151 -2.49 -2.08 -1.01
CA ASP A 151 -1.73 -1.73 0.20
C ASP A 151 -0.49 -2.62 0.37
N ILE A 152 -0.52 -3.82 -0.23
CA ILE A 152 0.56 -4.78 -0.06
C ILE A 152 1.74 -4.56 -0.99
N ILE A 153 1.56 -3.91 -2.12
CA ILE A 153 2.58 -3.83 -3.17
C ILE A 153 3.90 -3.23 -2.65
N VAL A 154 3.81 -2.35 -1.67
CA VAL A 154 5.00 -1.72 -1.05
C VAL A 154 5.79 -2.73 -0.21
N LEU A 155 5.09 -3.56 0.57
CA LEU A 155 5.72 -4.59 1.42
C LEU A 155 6.19 -5.81 0.62
N ALA A 156 5.45 -6.18 -0.43
CA ALA A 156 5.78 -7.30 -1.30
C ALA A 156 6.89 -6.98 -2.31
N ASN A 157 7.13 -5.69 -2.60
CA ASN A 157 8.09 -5.30 -3.64
C ASN A 157 9.51 -5.90 -3.45
N PRO A 158 10.10 -5.96 -2.26
CA PRO A 158 11.41 -6.59 -2.09
C PRO A 158 11.40 -8.08 -2.40
N GLU A 159 10.29 -8.76 -2.14
CA GLU A 159 10.11 -10.18 -2.45
C GLU A 159 9.88 -10.39 -3.96
N ILE A 160 9.04 -9.57 -4.58
CA ILE A 160 8.80 -9.56 -6.03
C ILE A 160 10.10 -9.28 -6.81
N ALA A 161 10.93 -8.36 -6.31
CA ALA A 161 12.23 -8.03 -6.88
C ALA A 161 13.32 -9.06 -6.55
N ASN A 162 12.99 -10.15 -5.87
CA ASN A 162 13.90 -11.22 -5.47
C ASN A 162 15.13 -10.70 -4.70
N LEU A 163 14.91 -9.74 -3.82
CA LEU A 163 15.98 -9.18 -2.99
C LEU A 163 16.39 -10.15 -1.86
N PRO A 164 17.61 -10.02 -1.32
CA PRO A 164 18.06 -10.87 -0.22
C PRO A 164 17.12 -10.80 1.00
N ILE A 165 16.96 -11.93 1.71
CA ILE A 165 16.04 -12.09 2.84
C ILE A 165 16.21 -11.02 3.91
N TRP A 166 17.44 -10.54 4.17
CA TRP A 166 17.70 -9.50 5.15
C TRP A 166 17.07 -8.15 4.76
N VAL A 167 16.95 -7.84 3.45
CA VAL A 167 16.26 -6.63 2.96
C VAL A 167 14.76 -6.76 3.20
N ILE A 168 14.18 -7.92 2.88
CA ILE A 168 12.76 -8.21 3.11
C ILE A 168 12.45 -8.06 4.60
N ALA A 169 13.26 -8.64 5.47
CA ALA A 169 13.11 -8.54 6.92
C ALA A 169 13.21 -7.08 7.42
N LEU A 170 14.14 -6.28 6.85
CA LEU A 170 14.31 -4.87 7.21
C LEU A 170 13.08 -4.03 6.82
N VAL A 171 12.52 -4.25 5.62
CA VAL A 171 11.32 -3.56 5.16
C VAL A 171 10.10 -3.94 6.01
N ALA A 172 9.93 -5.22 6.32
CA ALA A 172 8.86 -5.70 7.20
C ALA A 172 8.97 -5.10 8.62
N ALA A 173 10.18 -5.10 9.19
CA ALA A 173 10.44 -4.49 10.49
C ALA A 173 10.18 -2.97 10.48
N GLY A 174 10.57 -2.28 9.39
CA GLY A 174 10.31 -0.85 9.21
C GLY A 174 8.80 -0.54 9.12
N GLY A 175 8.05 -1.34 8.37
CA GLY A 175 6.58 -1.23 8.28
C GLY A 175 5.89 -1.45 9.63
N LEU A 176 6.31 -2.47 10.37
CA LEU A 176 5.80 -2.75 11.71
C LEU A 176 6.13 -1.63 12.69
N ALA A 177 7.37 -1.13 12.67
CA ALA A 177 7.79 -0.01 13.52
C ALA A 177 6.99 1.26 13.23
N ALA A 178 6.71 1.57 11.96
CA ALA A 178 5.88 2.70 11.56
C ALA A 178 4.44 2.55 12.06
N ALA A 179 3.84 1.37 11.91
CA ALA A 179 2.49 1.07 12.39
C ALA A 179 2.39 1.20 13.92
N LEU A 180 3.32 0.61 14.65
CA LEU A 180 3.36 0.69 16.12
C LEU A 180 3.59 2.12 16.60
N SER A 181 4.50 2.88 15.97
CA SER A 181 4.75 4.28 16.32
C SER A 181 3.49 5.13 16.18
N THR A 182 2.72 4.94 15.11
CA THR A 182 1.48 5.68 14.89
C THR A 182 0.39 5.26 15.90
N ALA A 183 0.22 3.96 16.13
CA ALA A 183 -0.76 3.44 17.07
C ALA A 183 -0.46 3.89 18.51
N CYS A 184 0.80 3.80 18.94
CA CYS A 184 1.20 4.24 20.28
C CYS A 184 0.99 5.74 20.50
N LEU A 185 1.27 6.58 19.51
CA LEU A 185 1.07 8.02 19.61
C LEU A 185 -0.41 8.39 19.73
N LEU A 186 -1.28 7.72 18.97
CA LEU A 186 -2.73 7.93 19.08
C LEU A 186 -3.26 7.49 20.45
N TYR A 187 -2.85 6.32 20.93
CA TYR A 187 -3.29 5.80 22.23
C TYR A 187 -2.86 6.68 23.42
N THR A 188 -1.63 7.22 23.36
CA THR A 188 -1.14 8.11 24.43
C THR A 188 -1.78 9.49 24.38
N SER A 189 -2.15 10.00 23.20
CA SER A 189 -2.87 11.28 23.11
C SER A 189 -4.31 11.17 23.62
N ASP A 190 -5.02 10.10 23.27
CA ASP A 190 -6.38 9.86 23.70
C ASP A 190 -6.46 9.63 25.24
N ALA A 191 -5.51 8.87 25.81
CA ALA A 191 -5.42 8.67 27.24
C ALA A 191 -5.11 9.97 28.02
N ALA A 192 -4.28 10.87 27.45
CA ALA A 192 -3.98 12.15 28.06
C ALA A 192 -5.18 13.12 28.03
N ASP A 193 -6.00 13.05 26.97
CA ASP A 193 -7.21 13.86 26.86
C ASP A 193 -8.32 13.39 27.83
N GLU A 194 -8.44 12.07 28.11
CA GLU A 194 -9.34 11.53 29.12
C GLU A 194 -8.95 11.94 30.55
N GLU A 195 -7.65 11.95 30.88
CA GLU A 195 -7.17 12.41 32.19
C GLU A 195 -7.32 13.93 32.39
N ALA A 196 -7.27 14.72 31.31
CA ALA A 196 -7.41 16.17 31.39
C ALA A 196 -8.90 16.63 31.43
N GLY A 197 -9.84 15.76 31.05
CA GLY A 197 -11.28 16.04 30.99
C GLY A 197 -12.10 15.61 32.22
N GLY A 198 -11.48 14.98 33.21
CA GLY A 198 -12.05 14.59 34.50
C GLY A 198 -11.63 15.54 35.61
#